data_e16be957a85720ce1e2d350ab46a9a8a
#
_entry.id   e16be957a85720ce1e2d350ab46a9a8a
#
_cell.length_a   1.000
_cell.length_b   1.000
_cell.length_c   1.000
_cell.angle_alpha   90.00
_cell.angle_beta   90.00
_cell.angle_gamma   90.00
#
_symmetry.space_group_name_H-M   'P 1'
#
loop_
_entity.id
_entity.type
_entity.pdbx_description
1 polymer ?
#
loop_
_entity_poly.entity_id
_entity_poly.type
_entity_poly.pdbx_seq_one_letter_code
_entity_poly.pdbx_strand_id
1 'polypeptide(L)'
;MRHFRTTALLGLLILSALGCVENKQSIRAGVAVVDITPPLELQPILGGYGDRMSKPAEGVHDRIFAKALVLKDQGNSFALITADMQSFPPYFKAELVKALAEEGWDGNEIMLLPSHSHSSIEMMSVHIKNNLNIPQIGIFNKDVLVLTIENLKKAILNAQANMQPVKVGTIRKELVGWNRNRREGNLTIDPDLTITRFDRRNNEPLAVLVNWTAHPTFMGPEDMEFSGGWPGHLQRTMEALFDSQVTVFYYNGAEGDQSPVPQIEYGSSWEQAESYGRELGILSWKLAQNIQTKPVYEVHHYTTSISLPELTWYPEFMQTGGAEYGLNEETAAYVINLLFSRTTSSTAVNIGDLMIIGVPGELTAGLGQEIKRKVLGQTDAIYV
;
A
#
# COMPACT_ATOMS: atom_id res chain seq x y z
N MET A 1 -21.11 64.59 -68.32
CA MET A 1 -21.44 64.34 -66.90
C MET A 1 -21.50 62.88 -66.66
N ARG A 2 -20.44 62.27 -66.16
CA ARG A 2 -20.33 60.86 -65.95
C ARG A 2 -20.15 60.64 -64.45
N HIS A 3 -21.09 59.88 -63.86
CA HIS A 3 -21.01 59.42 -62.46
C HIS A 3 -20.09 58.20 -62.39
N PHE A 4 -19.01 58.27 -61.59
CA PHE A 4 -18.22 57.15 -61.19
C PHE A 4 -18.84 56.58 -59.88
N ARG A 5 -19.29 55.34 -59.91
CA ARG A 5 -19.67 54.56 -58.74
C ARG A 5 -18.44 53.79 -58.29
N THR A 6 -17.92 54.11 -57.12
CA THR A 6 -16.89 53.38 -56.43
C THR A 6 -17.54 52.24 -55.61
N THR A 7 -17.35 51.05 -56.00
CA THR A 7 -17.77 49.87 -55.25
C THR A 7 -16.65 49.49 -54.25
N ALA A 8 -16.92 49.67 -52.96
CA ALA A 8 -16.00 49.24 -51.91
C ALA A 8 -16.24 47.71 -51.67
N LEU A 9 -15.19 46.89 -51.93
CA LEU A 9 -15.16 45.48 -51.55
C LEU A 9 -14.76 45.38 -50.08
N LEU A 10 -15.73 45.02 -49.25
CA LEU A 10 -15.49 44.64 -47.85
C LEU A 10 -15.01 43.22 -47.82
N GLY A 11 -13.68 42.99 -47.70
CA GLY A 11 -13.12 41.68 -47.47
C GLY A 11 -13.34 41.25 -46.00
N LEU A 12 -14.21 40.27 -45.82
CA LEU A 12 -14.42 39.62 -44.53
C LEU A 12 -13.25 38.68 -44.22
N LEU A 13 -12.27 39.14 -43.42
CA LEU A 13 -11.25 38.27 -42.83
C LEU A 13 -11.89 37.48 -41.68
N ILE A 14 -12.31 36.26 -41.98
CA ILE A 14 -12.61 35.25 -40.95
C ILE A 14 -11.27 34.75 -40.43
N LEU A 15 -10.79 35.31 -39.32
CA LEU A 15 -9.77 34.70 -38.52
C LEU A 15 -10.40 33.45 -37.88
N SER A 16 -10.16 32.30 -38.47
CA SER A 16 -10.35 31.02 -37.81
C SER A 16 -9.35 30.92 -36.64
N ALA A 17 -9.81 31.29 -35.44
CA ALA A 17 -9.14 30.94 -34.22
C ALA A 17 -9.27 29.40 -34.06
N LEU A 18 -8.38 28.69 -34.72
CA LEU A 18 -8.08 27.30 -34.37
C LEU A 18 -7.45 27.35 -32.95
N GLY A 19 -8.29 27.40 -31.94
CA GLY A 19 -7.84 27.07 -30.61
C GLY A 19 -7.21 25.66 -30.68
N CYS A 20 -5.93 25.55 -30.43
CA CYS A 20 -5.29 24.29 -30.10
C CYS A 20 -6.06 23.73 -28.92
N VAL A 21 -6.99 22.84 -29.18
CA VAL A 21 -7.49 21.93 -28.16
C VAL A 21 -6.26 21.06 -27.82
N GLU A 22 -5.56 21.42 -26.75
CA GLU A 22 -4.56 20.54 -26.15
C GLU A 22 -5.23 19.21 -25.94
N ASN A 23 -4.82 18.24 -26.72
CA ASN A 23 -5.38 16.88 -26.65
C ASN A 23 -4.77 16.22 -25.40
N LYS A 24 -5.27 16.59 -24.21
CA LYS A 24 -4.81 16.05 -22.94
C LYS A 24 -4.95 14.52 -23.01
N GLN A 25 -3.82 13.83 -23.01
CA GLN A 25 -3.81 12.38 -22.97
C GLN A 25 -4.11 11.90 -21.54
N SER A 26 -5.01 10.92 -21.41
CA SER A 26 -5.25 10.29 -20.12
C SER A 26 -3.98 9.62 -19.61
N ILE A 27 -3.87 9.54 -18.29
CA ILE A 27 -2.77 8.83 -17.63
C ILE A 27 -2.66 7.41 -18.17
N ARG A 28 -1.46 6.86 -18.08
CA ARG A 28 -1.19 5.47 -18.38
C ARG A 28 -0.95 4.72 -17.08
N ALA A 29 -1.38 3.48 -17.03
CA ALA A 29 -1.11 2.56 -15.94
C ALA A 29 -0.58 1.23 -16.45
N GLY A 30 0.37 0.65 -15.74
CA GLY A 30 0.83 -0.71 -15.92
C GLY A 30 0.82 -1.45 -14.61
N VAL A 31 0.62 -2.77 -14.66
CA VAL A 31 0.54 -3.62 -13.48
C VAL A 31 1.46 -4.82 -13.63
N ALA A 32 1.99 -5.28 -12.51
CA ALA A 32 2.74 -6.53 -12.43
C ALA A 32 2.59 -7.19 -11.06
N VAL A 33 2.67 -8.51 -11.04
CA VAL A 33 2.64 -9.35 -9.85
C VAL A 33 3.91 -10.17 -9.82
N VAL A 34 4.59 -10.22 -8.69
CA VAL A 34 5.81 -11.02 -8.47
C VAL A 34 5.67 -11.78 -7.17
N ASP A 35 5.92 -13.08 -7.22
CA ASP A 35 6.04 -13.94 -6.04
C ASP A 35 7.27 -13.53 -5.24
N ILE A 36 7.07 -13.19 -3.96
CA ILE A 36 8.12 -12.79 -3.02
C ILE A 36 8.32 -13.81 -1.90
N THR A 37 7.68 -14.98 -2.00
CA THR A 37 7.81 -16.05 -1.01
C THR A 37 9.26 -16.52 -0.94
N PRO A 38 9.96 -16.33 0.18
CA PRO A 38 11.35 -16.77 0.28
C PRO A 38 11.45 -18.30 0.24
N PRO A 39 12.44 -18.86 -0.45
CA PRO A 39 12.76 -20.28 -0.33
C PRO A 39 13.07 -20.65 1.13
N LEU A 40 12.52 -21.77 1.62
CA LEU A 40 12.72 -22.20 3.02
C LEU A 40 14.19 -22.51 3.34
N GLU A 41 14.99 -22.84 2.33
CA GLU A 41 16.43 -23.07 2.45
C GLU A 41 17.20 -21.82 2.91
N LEU A 42 16.65 -20.62 2.71
CA LEU A 42 17.18 -19.38 3.25
C LEU A 42 16.87 -19.17 4.73
N GLN A 43 16.12 -20.09 5.35
CA GLN A 43 15.66 -20.01 6.74
C GLN A 43 14.95 -18.68 7.06
N PRO A 44 13.98 -18.26 6.23
CA PRO A 44 13.26 -17.02 6.46
C PRO A 44 12.40 -17.10 7.70
N ILE A 45 12.27 -15.98 8.43
CA ILE A 45 11.45 -15.90 9.64
C ILE A 45 10.18 -15.10 9.39
N LEU A 46 9.11 -15.46 10.12
CA LEU A 46 7.80 -14.81 10.05
C LEU A 46 7.72 -13.63 11.00
N GLY A 47 7.08 -12.54 10.55
CA GLY A 47 6.89 -11.32 11.30
C GLY A 47 5.71 -11.31 12.26
N GLY A 48 5.65 -10.25 13.07
CA GLY A 48 4.49 -9.89 13.87
C GLY A 48 4.46 -10.41 15.30
N TYR A 49 5.21 -11.47 15.65
CA TYR A 49 5.20 -12.07 16.99
C TYR A 49 6.60 -12.38 17.50
N GLY A 50 7.03 -11.71 18.57
CA GLY A 50 8.30 -11.97 19.25
C GLY A 50 8.40 -13.38 19.82
N ASP A 51 7.28 -13.98 20.20
CA ASP A 51 7.17 -15.35 20.73
C ASP A 51 7.67 -16.43 19.76
N ARG A 52 7.72 -16.14 18.47
CA ARG A 52 8.32 -17.03 17.45
C ARG A 52 9.82 -17.17 17.61
N MET A 53 10.48 -16.28 18.36
CA MET A 53 11.90 -16.33 18.68
C MET A 53 12.81 -16.47 17.46
N SER A 54 12.47 -15.82 16.36
CA SER A 54 13.17 -15.91 15.05
C SER A 54 13.36 -17.36 14.55
N LYS A 55 12.49 -18.27 14.92
CA LYS A 55 12.50 -19.61 14.32
C LYS A 55 12.14 -19.48 12.84
N PRO A 56 12.82 -20.23 11.97
CA PRO A 56 12.48 -20.26 10.54
C PRO A 56 11.04 -20.72 10.32
N ALA A 57 10.42 -20.22 9.27
CA ALA A 57 9.12 -20.71 8.82
C ALA A 57 9.19 -22.21 8.50
N GLU A 58 8.14 -22.94 8.84
CA GLU A 58 8.06 -24.39 8.66
C GLU A 58 7.47 -24.79 7.30
N GLY A 59 6.78 -23.83 6.62
CA GLY A 59 6.13 -24.11 5.37
C GLY A 59 5.57 -22.85 4.68
N VAL A 60 4.81 -23.11 3.64
CA VAL A 60 4.07 -22.11 2.87
C VAL A 60 2.62 -22.60 2.74
N HIS A 61 1.72 -21.99 3.50
CA HIS A 61 0.28 -22.26 3.40
C HIS A 61 -0.26 -21.70 2.08
N ASP A 62 0.07 -20.45 1.79
CA ASP A 62 -0.14 -19.82 0.50
C ASP A 62 0.98 -18.81 0.20
N ARG A 63 1.25 -18.61 -1.11
CA ARG A 63 2.32 -17.73 -1.54
C ARG A 63 2.01 -16.28 -1.24
N ILE A 64 3.06 -15.51 -0.99
CA ILE A 64 3.01 -14.07 -0.76
C ILE A 64 3.53 -13.32 -1.98
N PHE A 65 2.91 -12.16 -2.28
CA PHE A 65 3.17 -11.43 -3.52
C PHE A 65 3.50 -9.96 -3.26
N ALA A 66 4.35 -9.41 -4.13
CA ALA A 66 4.44 -7.98 -4.36
C ALA A 66 3.72 -7.64 -5.66
N LYS A 67 2.94 -6.56 -5.65
CA LYS A 67 2.21 -6.06 -6.80
C LYS A 67 2.56 -4.60 -7.03
N ALA A 68 2.92 -4.24 -8.25
CA ALA A 68 3.23 -2.87 -8.64
C ALA A 68 2.17 -2.31 -9.57
N LEU A 69 1.68 -1.12 -9.26
CA LEU A 69 0.91 -0.25 -10.13
C LEU A 69 1.79 0.95 -10.47
N VAL A 70 2.25 1.03 -11.72
CA VAL A 70 3.00 2.19 -12.22
C VAL A 70 2.06 3.09 -12.98
N LEU A 71 2.01 4.36 -12.57
CA LEU A 71 1.22 5.42 -13.18
C LEU A 71 2.15 6.41 -13.89
N LYS A 72 1.72 6.95 -15.02
CA LYS A 72 2.44 7.99 -15.75
C LYS A 72 1.50 8.95 -16.42
N ASP A 73 1.75 10.24 -16.27
CA ASP A 73 1.20 11.32 -17.09
C ASP A 73 2.27 11.88 -18.05
N GLN A 74 2.09 13.09 -18.53
CA GLN A 74 3.04 13.73 -19.46
C GLN A 74 4.37 14.12 -18.80
N GLY A 75 4.41 14.34 -17.48
CA GLY A 75 5.58 14.84 -16.75
C GLY A 75 6.02 13.99 -15.56
N ASN A 76 5.10 13.19 -14.99
CA ASN A 76 5.32 12.48 -13.74
C ASN A 76 5.18 10.96 -13.91
N SER A 77 5.99 10.23 -13.17
CA SER A 77 5.83 8.79 -12.96
C SER A 77 5.64 8.51 -11.47
N PHE A 78 4.83 7.52 -11.14
CA PHE A 78 4.62 7.11 -9.75
C PHE A 78 4.40 5.61 -9.66
N ALA A 79 5.10 4.95 -8.75
CA ALA A 79 4.96 3.53 -8.47
C ALA A 79 4.32 3.32 -7.09
N LEU A 80 3.14 2.72 -7.08
CA LEU A 80 2.48 2.22 -5.88
C LEU A 80 2.74 0.71 -5.81
N ILE A 81 3.39 0.26 -4.75
CA ILE A 81 3.72 -1.14 -4.54
C ILE A 81 3.01 -1.62 -3.29
N THR A 82 2.10 -2.58 -3.44
CA THR A 82 1.58 -3.36 -2.32
C THR A 82 2.36 -4.67 -2.20
N ALA A 83 2.57 -5.12 -0.98
CA ALA A 83 3.25 -6.39 -0.74
C ALA A 83 2.64 -7.12 0.45
N ASP A 84 2.53 -8.45 0.33
CA ASP A 84 2.17 -9.31 1.46
C ASP A 84 3.39 -9.44 2.38
N MET A 85 3.66 -8.35 3.11
CA MET A 85 4.74 -8.23 4.07
C MET A 85 4.20 -7.65 5.39
N GLN A 86 4.86 -7.99 6.48
CA GLN A 86 4.50 -7.43 7.79
C GLN A 86 4.75 -5.91 7.80
N SER A 87 5.91 -5.45 7.35
CA SER A 87 6.20 -4.02 7.18
C SER A 87 7.46 -3.83 6.33
N PHE A 88 7.73 -2.58 5.95
CA PHE A 88 9.00 -2.15 5.36
C PHE A 88 9.81 -1.39 6.41
N PRO A 89 10.97 -1.91 6.84
CA PRO A 89 11.76 -1.25 7.88
C PRO A 89 12.39 0.04 7.38
N PRO A 90 12.86 0.92 8.30
CA PRO A 90 13.74 2.03 7.94
C PRO A 90 14.88 1.58 7.03
N TYR A 91 15.26 2.44 6.10
CA TYR A 91 16.31 2.21 5.07
C TYR A 91 15.95 1.23 3.96
N PHE A 92 14.92 0.39 4.07
CA PHE A 92 14.52 -0.56 3.03
C PHE A 92 14.18 0.16 1.71
N LYS A 93 13.40 1.23 1.78
CA LYS A 93 13.06 2.05 0.60
C LYS A 93 14.32 2.63 -0.06
N ALA A 94 15.30 3.06 0.73
CA ALA A 94 16.57 3.60 0.19
C ALA A 94 17.36 2.54 -0.57
N GLU A 95 17.40 1.28 -0.09
CA GLU A 95 18.05 0.18 -0.81
C GLU A 95 17.30 -0.17 -2.10
N LEU A 96 15.97 -0.15 -2.11
CA LEU A 96 15.18 -0.34 -3.33
C LEU A 96 15.44 0.78 -4.36
N VAL A 97 15.47 2.05 -3.93
CA VAL A 97 15.78 3.20 -4.80
C VAL A 97 17.18 3.07 -5.37
N LYS A 98 18.16 2.67 -4.55
CA LYS A 98 19.51 2.40 -5.03
C LYS A 98 19.55 1.30 -6.07
N ALA A 99 18.80 0.22 -5.90
CA ALA A 99 18.69 -0.84 -6.89
C ALA A 99 18.02 -0.39 -8.21
N LEU A 100 17.21 0.67 -8.16
CA LEU A 100 16.48 1.26 -9.30
C LEU A 100 17.18 2.51 -9.91
N ALA A 101 18.37 2.86 -9.44
CA ALA A 101 19.03 4.11 -9.83
C ALA A 101 19.32 4.21 -11.34
N GLU A 102 19.71 3.11 -11.97
CA GLU A 102 20.01 3.04 -13.42
C GLU A 102 18.73 3.17 -14.28
N GLU A 103 17.57 2.85 -13.72
CA GLU A 103 16.26 2.94 -14.38
C GLU A 103 15.59 4.31 -14.18
N GLY A 104 16.26 5.21 -13.45
CA GLY A 104 15.86 6.62 -13.31
C GLY A 104 14.72 6.86 -12.30
N TRP A 105 14.44 5.93 -11.39
CA TRP A 105 13.45 6.11 -10.34
C TRP A 105 13.99 6.88 -9.14
N ASP A 106 13.19 7.82 -8.64
CA ASP A 106 13.46 8.60 -7.41
C ASP A 106 12.60 8.09 -6.25
N GLY A 107 13.09 8.24 -5.03
CA GLY A 107 12.35 7.83 -3.84
C GLY A 107 11.02 8.56 -3.63
N ASN A 108 10.87 9.77 -4.17
CA ASN A 108 9.61 10.52 -4.11
C ASN A 108 8.52 9.96 -5.03
N GLU A 109 8.92 9.17 -6.02
CA GLU A 109 8.05 8.54 -7.00
C GLU A 109 7.58 7.13 -6.59
N ILE A 110 7.99 6.65 -5.41
CA ILE A 110 7.71 5.29 -4.94
C ILE A 110 6.97 5.32 -3.60
N MET A 111 5.83 4.63 -3.53
CA MET A 111 5.08 4.38 -2.29
C MET A 111 5.03 2.88 -2.03
N LEU A 112 5.49 2.46 -0.84
CA LEU A 112 5.47 1.08 -0.37
C LEU A 112 4.34 0.91 0.65
N LEU A 113 3.45 -0.03 0.39
CA LEU A 113 2.24 -0.30 1.17
C LEU A 113 2.18 -1.79 1.55
N PRO A 114 2.65 -2.17 2.74
CA PRO A 114 2.54 -3.57 3.20
C PRO A 114 1.09 -3.91 3.51
N SER A 115 0.71 -5.18 3.33
CA SER A 115 -0.57 -5.69 3.79
C SER A 115 -0.61 -5.90 5.32
N HIS A 116 0.54 -5.85 5.96
CA HIS A 116 0.76 -6.09 7.38
C HIS A 116 0.45 -7.54 7.82
N SER A 117 0.54 -8.51 6.89
CA SER A 117 0.36 -9.93 7.25
C SER A 117 1.38 -10.38 8.30
N HIS A 118 0.89 -10.90 9.42
CA HIS A 118 1.71 -11.48 10.48
C HIS A 118 2.19 -12.92 10.17
N SER A 119 1.89 -13.43 8.98
CA SER A 119 2.40 -14.70 8.44
C SER A 119 3.26 -14.46 7.19
N SER A 120 4.03 -13.37 7.19
CA SER A 120 4.90 -12.97 6.07
C SER A 120 6.30 -12.63 6.55
N ILE A 121 7.15 -12.09 5.67
CA ILE A 121 8.56 -11.78 5.97
C ILE A 121 8.64 -10.84 7.17
N GLU A 122 9.45 -11.22 8.18
CA GLU A 122 9.76 -10.40 9.35
C GLU A 122 10.51 -9.12 8.94
N MET A 123 9.97 -7.98 9.34
CA MET A 123 10.51 -6.66 9.03
C MET A 123 11.97 -6.52 9.46
N MET A 124 12.32 -6.99 10.66
CA MET A 124 13.68 -6.85 11.20
C MET A 124 14.69 -7.80 10.56
N SER A 125 14.21 -8.87 9.90
CA SER A 125 15.08 -9.76 9.13
C SER A 125 15.60 -9.11 7.83
N VAL A 126 14.89 -8.11 7.34
CA VAL A 126 15.29 -7.33 6.15
C VAL A 126 15.75 -5.90 6.49
N HIS A 127 15.99 -5.60 7.77
CA HIS A 127 16.47 -4.31 8.21
C HIS A 127 18.02 -4.25 8.17
N ILE A 128 18.59 -3.54 7.20
CA ILE A 128 20.02 -3.52 6.89
C ILE A 128 20.95 -3.11 8.07
N LYS A 129 20.42 -2.39 9.06
CA LYS A 129 21.18 -2.01 10.27
C LYS A 129 20.94 -2.94 11.46
N ASN A 130 20.08 -3.96 11.31
CA ASN A 130 19.84 -4.90 12.40
C ASN A 130 21.03 -5.87 12.56
N ASN A 131 21.86 -5.62 13.56
CA ASN A 131 22.99 -6.47 13.96
C ASN A 131 22.85 -7.00 15.40
N LEU A 132 21.64 -6.91 15.97
CA LEU A 132 21.40 -7.14 17.40
C LEU A 132 21.44 -8.62 17.77
N ASN A 133 21.07 -9.51 16.85
CA ASN A 133 20.92 -10.95 17.11
C ASN A 133 20.00 -11.26 18.32
N ILE A 134 18.93 -10.46 18.51
CA ILE A 134 17.90 -10.66 19.53
C ILE A 134 16.74 -11.41 18.90
N PRO A 135 16.49 -12.68 19.26
CA PRO A 135 15.49 -13.51 18.59
C PRO A 135 14.06 -12.95 18.63
N GLN A 136 13.68 -12.29 19.71
CA GLN A 136 12.34 -11.68 19.86
C GLN A 136 12.13 -10.48 18.92
N ILE A 137 13.21 -9.78 18.55
CA ILE A 137 13.16 -8.59 17.66
C ILE A 137 13.21 -9.02 16.20
N GLY A 138 13.90 -10.11 15.90
CA GLY A 138 14.18 -10.58 14.54
C GLY A 138 15.68 -10.60 14.24
N ILE A 139 16.12 -11.59 13.49
CA ILE A 139 17.52 -11.78 13.10
C ILE A 139 17.67 -11.39 11.63
N PHE A 140 18.67 -10.54 11.34
CA PHE A 140 18.92 -10.07 9.98
C PHE A 140 19.32 -11.23 9.04
N ASN A 141 18.69 -11.27 7.88
CA ASN A 141 18.96 -12.23 6.81
C ASN A 141 19.22 -11.48 5.49
N LYS A 142 20.47 -11.42 5.10
CA LYS A 142 20.92 -10.70 3.91
C LYS A 142 20.31 -11.26 2.63
N ASP A 143 20.21 -12.58 2.52
CA ASP A 143 19.74 -13.23 1.29
C ASP A 143 18.25 -12.99 1.08
N VAL A 144 17.45 -12.99 2.16
CA VAL A 144 16.05 -12.60 2.13
C VAL A 144 15.88 -11.12 1.76
N LEU A 145 16.70 -10.21 2.30
CA LEU A 145 16.70 -8.79 1.94
C LEU A 145 16.97 -8.60 0.43
N VAL A 146 18.04 -9.21 -0.09
CA VAL A 146 18.42 -9.09 -1.50
C VAL A 146 17.33 -9.64 -2.40
N LEU A 147 16.82 -10.83 -2.09
CA LEU A 147 15.70 -11.44 -2.84
C LEU A 147 14.47 -10.54 -2.87
N THR A 148 14.10 -9.97 -1.73
CA THR A 148 12.93 -9.10 -1.63
C THR A 148 13.11 -7.83 -2.47
N ILE A 149 14.26 -7.15 -2.37
CA ILE A 149 14.55 -5.95 -3.15
C ILE A 149 14.52 -6.23 -4.66
N GLU A 150 15.16 -7.31 -5.12
CA GLU A 150 15.18 -7.68 -6.53
C GLU A 150 13.78 -8.00 -7.06
N ASN A 151 12.96 -8.66 -6.27
CA ASN A 151 11.58 -8.95 -6.65
C ASN A 151 10.69 -7.70 -6.71
N LEU A 152 10.84 -6.74 -5.77
CA LEU A 152 10.14 -5.46 -5.83
C LEU A 152 10.62 -4.62 -7.04
N LYS A 153 11.93 -4.56 -7.28
CA LYS A 153 12.49 -3.95 -8.50
C LYS A 153 11.86 -4.56 -9.75
N LYS A 154 11.85 -5.87 -9.86
CA LYS A 154 11.24 -6.60 -10.96
C LYS A 154 9.76 -6.27 -11.14
N ALA A 155 9.00 -6.15 -10.06
CA ALA A 155 7.59 -5.76 -10.13
C ALA A 155 7.41 -4.37 -10.74
N ILE A 156 8.21 -3.37 -10.32
CA ILE A 156 8.16 -2.00 -10.85
C ILE A 156 8.47 -2.00 -12.35
N LEU A 157 9.58 -2.64 -12.75
CA LEU A 157 10.02 -2.64 -14.16
C LEU A 157 9.05 -3.38 -15.07
N ASN A 158 8.49 -4.49 -14.62
CA ASN A 158 7.48 -5.22 -15.37
C ASN A 158 6.19 -4.39 -15.53
N ALA A 159 5.74 -3.71 -14.49
CA ALA A 159 4.59 -2.82 -14.55
C ALA A 159 4.85 -1.65 -15.53
N GLN A 160 6.02 -1.04 -15.44
CA GLN A 160 6.43 0.04 -16.35
C GLN A 160 6.44 -0.40 -17.82
N ALA A 161 6.84 -1.63 -18.11
CA ALA A 161 6.86 -2.16 -19.46
C ALA A 161 5.46 -2.39 -20.05
N ASN A 162 4.43 -2.55 -19.23
CA ASN A 162 3.07 -2.92 -19.64
C ASN A 162 2.06 -1.75 -19.60
N MET A 163 2.53 -0.51 -19.62
CA MET A 163 1.68 0.67 -19.46
C MET A 163 0.74 0.90 -20.63
N GLN A 164 -0.52 1.21 -20.32
CA GLN A 164 -1.56 1.54 -21.28
C GLN A 164 -2.46 2.67 -20.76
N PRO A 165 -3.15 3.44 -21.63
CA PRO A 165 -4.05 4.48 -21.20
C PRO A 165 -5.22 3.92 -20.39
N VAL A 166 -5.57 4.61 -19.28
CA VAL A 166 -6.62 4.17 -18.38
C VAL A 166 -7.61 5.27 -18.03
N LYS A 167 -8.75 4.85 -17.49
CA LYS A 167 -9.76 5.64 -16.81
C LYS A 167 -9.82 5.18 -15.35
N VAL A 168 -10.18 6.05 -14.43
CA VAL A 168 -10.19 5.77 -12.99
C VAL A 168 -11.53 6.17 -12.39
N GLY A 169 -11.98 5.42 -11.41
CA GLY A 169 -13.15 5.75 -10.60
C GLY A 169 -13.04 5.11 -9.23
N THR A 170 -13.62 5.75 -8.23
CA THR A 170 -13.57 5.32 -6.83
C THR A 170 -14.97 5.29 -6.22
N ILE A 171 -15.19 4.36 -5.31
CA ILE A 171 -16.39 4.25 -4.47
C ILE A 171 -15.98 3.96 -3.03
N ARG A 172 -16.76 4.44 -2.07
CA ARG A 172 -16.62 4.14 -0.65
C ARG A 172 -17.92 3.59 -0.10
N LYS A 173 -17.80 2.64 0.83
CA LYS A 173 -18.92 2.08 1.59
C LYS A 173 -18.51 1.85 3.04
N GLU A 174 -19.33 2.27 3.97
CA GLU A 174 -19.14 1.92 5.39
C GLU A 174 -19.58 0.48 5.64
N LEU A 175 -18.73 -0.28 6.32
CA LEU A 175 -18.98 -1.66 6.76
C LEU A 175 -18.88 -1.75 8.28
N VAL A 176 -20.01 -1.64 8.96
CA VAL A 176 -20.07 -1.80 10.42
C VAL A 176 -20.12 -3.28 10.77
N GLY A 177 -19.37 -3.67 11.82
CA GLY A 177 -19.33 -5.05 12.31
C GLY A 177 -18.29 -5.95 11.62
N TRP A 178 -17.44 -5.40 10.74
CA TRP A 178 -16.35 -6.14 10.09
C TRP A 178 -15.00 -5.92 10.75
N ASN A 179 -14.84 -4.80 11.46
CA ASN A 179 -13.70 -4.53 12.32
C ASN A 179 -14.17 -4.07 13.71
N ARG A 180 -13.27 -4.15 14.67
CA ARG A 180 -13.46 -3.65 16.03
C ARG A 180 -12.19 -3.02 16.55
N ASN A 181 -12.30 -2.08 17.48
CA ASN A 181 -11.13 -1.60 18.20
C ASN A 181 -10.67 -2.70 19.17
N ARG A 182 -9.36 -2.99 19.18
CA ARG A 182 -8.76 -4.01 20.04
C ARG A 182 -8.36 -3.52 21.42
N ARG A 183 -8.40 -2.18 21.64
CA ARG A 183 -8.14 -1.58 22.95
C ARG A 183 -9.40 -1.64 23.80
N GLU A 184 -9.26 -2.13 25.01
CA GLU A 184 -10.37 -2.25 25.95
C GLU A 184 -11.04 -0.89 26.19
N GLY A 185 -12.36 -0.86 26.14
CA GLY A 185 -13.18 0.35 26.33
C GLY A 185 -13.14 1.38 25.19
N ASN A 186 -12.36 1.17 24.13
CA ASN A 186 -12.32 2.05 22.97
C ASN A 186 -13.27 1.53 21.87
N LEU A 187 -14.26 2.36 21.48
CA LEU A 187 -15.25 2.02 20.45
C LEU A 187 -14.95 2.69 19.10
N THR A 188 -13.85 3.41 18.97
CA THR A 188 -13.49 4.08 17.72
C THR A 188 -13.08 3.06 16.67
N ILE A 189 -13.81 3.01 15.56
CA ILE A 189 -13.52 2.17 14.39
C ILE A 189 -13.41 3.05 13.15
N ASP A 190 -12.70 2.58 12.14
CA ASP A 190 -12.75 3.13 10.77
C ASP A 190 -13.51 2.12 9.87
N PRO A 191 -14.80 2.35 9.58
CA PRO A 191 -15.63 1.42 8.84
C PRO A 191 -15.53 1.60 7.32
N ASP A 192 -14.67 2.47 6.82
CA ASP A 192 -14.60 2.81 5.40
C ASP A 192 -13.91 1.72 4.59
N LEU A 193 -14.66 1.08 3.69
CA LEU A 193 -14.13 0.28 2.59
C LEU A 193 -14.08 1.17 1.34
N THR A 194 -12.88 1.47 0.85
CA THR A 194 -12.67 2.27 -0.36
C THR A 194 -12.13 1.41 -1.49
N ILE A 195 -12.74 1.51 -2.67
CA ILE A 195 -12.38 0.72 -3.84
C ILE A 195 -12.17 1.65 -5.02
N THR A 196 -11.00 1.54 -5.66
CA THR A 196 -10.67 2.31 -6.86
C THR A 196 -10.39 1.35 -8.02
N ARG A 197 -11.07 1.56 -9.15
CA ARG A 197 -10.92 0.74 -10.34
C ARG A 197 -10.26 1.53 -11.48
N PHE A 198 -9.31 0.88 -12.11
CA PHE A 198 -8.63 1.34 -13.33
C PHE A 198 -9.11 0.51 -14.49
N ASP A 199 -9.76 1.15 -15.46
CA ASP A 199 -10.24 0.51 -16.68
C ASP A 199 -9.36 0.89 -17.87
N ARG A 200 -9.15 -0.06 -18.74
CA ARG A 200 -8.60 0.17 -20.09
C ARG A 200 -9.55 1.08 -20.89
N ARG A 201 -9.10 1.60 -22.04
CA ARG A 201 -9.95 2.45 -22.89
C ARG A 201 -11.26 1.77 -23.33
N ASN A 202 -11.24 0.44 -23.52
CA ASN A 202 -12.39 -0.36 -23.90
C ASN A 202 -13.36 -0.68 -22.74
N ASN A 203 -13.16 -0.09 -21.57
CA ASN A 203 -13.89 -0.28 -20.31
C ASN A 203 -13.66 -1.64 -19.62
N GLU A 204 -12.69 -2.42 -20.07
CA GLU A 204 -12.28 -3.63 -19.35
C GLU A 204 -11.42 -3.27 -18.14
N PRO A 205 -11.69 -3.82 -16.95
CA PRO A 205 -10.86 -3.57 -15.78
C PRO A 205 -9.41 -4.04 -16.00
N LEU A 206 -8.45 -3.21 -15.55
CA LEU A 206 -7.02 -3.52 -15.50
C LEU A 206 -6.57 -3.81 -14.08
N ALA A 207 -6.98 -2.96 -13.16
CA ALA A 207 -6.57 -3.01 -11.76
C ALA A 207 -7.68 -2.56 -10.82
N VAL A 208 -7.68 -3.10 -9.61
CA VAL A 208 -8.53 -2.64 -8.51
C VAL A 208 -7.66 -2.46 -7.27
N LEU A 209 -7.74 -1.28 -6.65
CA LEU A 209 -7.17 -1.00 -5.33
C LEU A 209 -8.28 -1.16 -4.29
N VAL A 210 -7.99 -1.85 -3.21
CA VAL A 210 -8.89 -2.03 -2.07
C VAL A 210 -8.19 -1.51 -0.82
N ASN A 211 -8.81 -0.53 -0.15
CA ASN A 211 -8.40 -0.05 1.16
C ASN A 211 -9.41 -0.48 2.22
N TRP A 212 -8.92 -1.09 3.27
CA TRP A 212 -9.71 -1.50 4.41
C TRP A 212 -8.90 -1.43 5.69
N THR A 213 -9.58 -1.20 6.84
CA THR A 213 -8.94 -0.96 8.12
C THR A 213 -9.16 -2.12 9.08
N ALA A 214 -8.28 -3.13 9.02
CA ALA A 214 -8.22 -4.21 10.01
C ALA A 214 -6.85 -4.90 9.98
N HIS A 215 -6.28 -5.17 11.15
CA HIS A 215 -5.04 -5.95 11.29
C HIS A 215 -5.21 -7.37 10.72
N PRO A 216 -4.27 -7.90 9.95
CA PRO A 216 -4.35 -9.27 9.45
C PRO A 216 -3.78 -10.28 10.46
N THR A 217 -4.45 -10.39 11.62
CA THR A 217 -4.02 -11.13 12.82
C THR A 217 -4.98 -12.25 13.22
N PHE A 218 -5.49 -13.03 12.26
CA PHE A 218 -6.18 -14.28 12.60
C PHE A 218 -5.19 -15.36 13.05
N MET A 219 -4.08 -15.52 12.32
CA MET A 219 -3.00 -16.45 12.68
C MET A 219 -2.22 -15.93 13.88
N GLY A 220 -1.87 -16.84 14.79
CA GLY A 220 -1.09 -16.58 16.00
C GLY A 220 0.41 -16.87 15.85
N PRO A 221 1.17 -16.78 16.95
CA PRO A 221 2.60 -17.10 16.95
C PRO A 221 2.90 -18.58 16.63
N GLU A 222 1.97 -19.48 16.90
CA GLU A 222 2.05 -20.92 16.61
C GLU A 222 1.90 -21.26 15.13
N ASP A 223 1.29 -20.38 14.34
CA ASP A 223 1.10 -20.57 12.89
C ASP A 223 2.41 -20.20 12.18
N MET A 224 3.21 -21.20 11.81
CA MET A 224 4.58 -21.04 11.32
C MET A 224 4.73 -21.19 9.81
N GLU A 225 3.68 -20.92 9.04
CA GLU A 225 3.72 -20.97 7.57
C GLU A 225 3.52 -19.59 6.94
N PHE A 226 4.13 -19.37 5.78
CA PHE A 226 3.90 -18.15 5.00
C PHE A 226 2.48 -18.09 4.47
N SER A 227 1.87 -16.90 4.58
CA SER A 227 0.56 -16.58 4.00
C SER A 227 0.38 -15.08 3.83
N GLY A 228 -0.34 -14.67 2.77
CA GLY A 228 -0.84 -13.30 2.63
C GLY A 228 -1.96 -12.95 3.63
N GLY A 229 -2.37 -13.92 4.48
CA GLY A 229 -3.46 -13.75 5.43
C GLY A 229 -4.79 -13.44 4.75
N TRP A 230 -5.74 -12.87 5.50
CA TRP A 230 -7.02 -12.47 4.91
C TRP A 230 -6.89 -11.44 3.76
N PRO A 231 -5.89 -10.52 3.73
CA PRO A 231 -5.67 -9.65 2.57
C PRO A 231 -5.33 -10.43 1.30
N GLY A 232 -4.50 -11.46 1.41
CA GLY A 232 -4.18 -12.36 0.31
C GLY A 232 -5.42 -13.09 -0.21
N HIS A 233 -6.28 -13.60 0.68
CA HIS A 233 -7.54 -14.25 0.30
C HIS A 233 -8.52 -13.28 -0.38
N LEU A 234 -8.63 -12.04 0.10
CA LEU A 234 -9.42 -10.98 -0.54
C LEU A 234 -8.96 -10.75 -1.99
N GLN A 235 -7.66 -10.54 -2.18
CA GLN A 235 -7.08 -10.27 -3.48
C GLN A 235 -7.34 -11.43 -4.46
N ARG A 236 -7.00 -12.66 -4.08
CA ARG A 236 -7.22 -13.87 -4.91
C ARG A 236 -8.70 -14.10 -5.24
N THR A 237 -9.59 -13.85 -4.29
CA THR A 237 -11.04 -13.98 -4.51
C THR A 237 -11.53 -13.00 -5.56
N MET A 238 -11.14 -11.74 -5.45
CA MET A 238 -11.53 -10.74 -6.44
C MET A 238 -10.92 -11.03 -7.82
N GLU A 239 -9.65 -11.40 -7.88
CA GLU A 239 -8.97 -11.76 -9.13
C GLU A 239 -9.67 -12.93 -9.82
N ALA A 240 -10.06 -13.97 -9.08
CA ALA A 240 -10.84 -15.10 -9.61
C ALA A 240 -12.21 -14.65 -10.14
N LEU A 241 -12.92 -13.75 -9.44
CA LEU A 241 -14.21 -13.22 -9.86
C LEU A 241 -14.12 -12.26 -11.08
N PHE A 242 -12.93 -11.77 -11.40
CA PHE A 242 -12.59 -11.06 -12.63
C PHE A 242 -11.93 -11.96 -13.68
N ASP A 243 -12.15 -13.27 -13.63
CA ASP A 243 -11.58 -14.26 -14.53
C ASP A 243 -10.04 -14.17 -14.64
N SER A 244 -9.38 -13.75 -13.56
CA SER A 244 -7.92 -13.54 -13.47
C SER A 244 -7.33 -12.54 -14.50
N GLN A 245 -8.15 -11.63 -15.02
CA GLN A 245 -7.72 -10.60 -15.98
C GLN A 245 -7.40 -9.26 -15.31
N VAL A 246 -7.60 -9.16 -14.00
CA VAL A 246 -7.45 -7.95 -13.20
C VAL A 246 -6.44 -8.19 -12.09
N THR A 247 -5.56 -7.23 -11.86
CA THR A 247 -4.69 -7.26 -10.68
C THR A 247 -5.37 -6.51 -9.54
N VAL A 248 -5.55 -7.19 -8.41
CA VAL A 248 -6.14 -6.60 -7.20
C VAL A 248 -5.03 -6.27 -6.21
N PHE A 249 -5.02 -5.04 -5.75
CA PHE A 249 -4.09 -4.49 -4.77
C PHE A 249 -4.83 -4.29 -3.45
N TYR A 250 -4.21 -4.66 -2.36
CA TYR A 250 -4.71 -4.36 -1.01
C TYR A 250 -3.71 -3.47 -0.28
N TYR A 251 -4.20 -2.47 0.44
CA TYR A 251 -3.42 -1.68 1.38
C TYR A 251 -4.26 -1.30 2.60
N ASN A 252 -3.60 -1.23 3.76
CA ASN A 252 -4.26 -0.93 5.01
C ASN A 252 -4.70 0.53 5.11
N GLY A 253 -5.80 0.76 5.85
CA GLY A 253 -6.11 2.03 6.48
C GLY A 253 -5.33 2.21 7.79
N ALA A 254 -5.87 2.97 8.73
CA ALA A 254 -5.28 3.20 10.05
C ALA A 254 -5.63 2.06 11.01
N GLU A 255 -4.98 0.91 10.84
CA GLU A 255 -5.34 -0.36 11.50
C GLU A 255 -4.68 -0.59 12.86
N GLY A 256 -3.80 0.30 13.32
CA GLY A 256 -2.97 0.09 14.52
C GLY A 256 -3.74 -0.34 15.78
N ASP A 257 -5.01 0.01 15.91
CA ASP A 257 -5.87 -0.44 17.01
C ASP A 257 -7.13 -1.20 16.53
N GLN A 258 -7.14 -1.67 15.26
CA GLN A 258 -8.28 -2.35 14.67
C GLN A 258 -8.01 -3.84 14.47
N SER A 259 -8.91 -4.69 14.91
CA SER A 259 -8.89 -6.13 14.60
C SER A 259 -10.05 -6.51 13.69
N PRO A 260 -9.90 -7.53 12.84
CA PRO A 260 -11.01 -8.08 12.08
C PRO A 260 -12.03 -8.74 13.02
N VAL A 261 -13.28 -8.76 12.61
CA VAL A 261 -14.34 -9.54 13.28
C VAL A 261 -14.56 -10.80 12.46
N PRO A 262 -14.33 -12.00 13.01
CA PRO A 262 -14.55 -13.25 12.28
C PRO A 262 -15.94 -13.33 11.66
N GLN A 263 -16.04 -13.82 10.42
CA GLN A 263 -17.31 -13.99 9.71
C GLN A 263 -17.85 -15.42 9.84
N ILE A 264 -17.09 -16.31 10.44
CA ILE A 264 -17.50 -17.65 10.85
C ILE A 264 -17.29 -17.82 12.36
N GLU A 265 -18.21 -18.51 13.02
CA GLU A 265 -18.18 -18.69 14.48
C GLU A 265 -17.14 -19.74 14.91
N TYR A 266 -16.88 -20.72 14.06
CA TYR A 266 -15.98 -21.85 14.32
C TYR A 266 -14.95 -21.98 13.20
N GLY A 267 -13.85 -22.69 13.47
CA GLY A 267 -12.78 -22.96 12.52
C GLY A 267 -11.41 -22.58 13.07
N SER A 268 -10.37 -23.04 12.40
CA SER A 268 -8.98 -22.66 12.67
C SER A 268 -8.74 -21.20 12.32
N SER A 269 -7.62 -20.64 12.78
CA SER A 269 -7.12 -19.31 12.40
C SER A 269 -7.07 -19.13 10.87
N TRP A 270 -6.60 -20.17 10.16
CA TRP A 270 -6.53 -20.20 8.69
C TRP A 270 -7.91 -20.13 8.04
N GLU A 271 -8.88 -20.93 8.49
CA GLU A 271 -10.24 -20.91 7.97
C GLU A 271 -10.95 -19.60 8.24
N GLN A 272 -10.70 -18.96 9.39
CA GLN A 272 -11.21 -17.63 9.71
C GLN A 272 -10.63 -16.56 8.79
N ALA A 273 -9.32 -16.61 8.54
CA ALA A 273 -8.64 -15.69 7.63
C ALA A 273 -9.15 -15.85 6.18
N GLU A 274 -9.29 -17.10 5.71
CA GLU A 274 -9.83 -17.40 4.38
C GLU A 274 -11.28 -16.90 4.25
N SER A 275 -12.15 -17.23 5.21
CA SER A 275 -13.56 -16.82 5.17
C SER A 275 -13.70 -15.30 5.17
N TYR A 276 -12.98 -14.60 6.06
CA TYR A 276 -13.01 -13.15 6.13
C TYR A 276 -12.55 -12.49 4.82
N GLY A 277 -11.39 -12.92 4.31
CA GLY A 277 -10.85 -12.39 3.05
C GLY A 277 -11.77 -12.68 1.86
N ARG A 278 -12.32 -13.90 1.77
CA ARG A 278 -13.25 -14.29 0.71
C ARG A 278 -14.52 -13.45 0.73
N GLU A 279 -15.18 -13.33 1.87
CA GLU A 279 -16.44 -12.59 1.99
C GLU A 279 -16.23 -11.08 1.71
N LEU A 280 -15.16 -10.49 2.25
CA LEU A 280 -14.81 -9.10 1.97
C LEU A 280 -14.43 -8.91 0.49
N GLY A 281 -13.76 -9.89 -0.12
CA GLY A 281 -13.42 -9.92 -1.55
C GLY A 281 -14.66 -9.96 -2.45
N ILE A 282 -15.64 -10.80 -2.13
CA ILE A 282 -16.93 -10.87 -2.85
C ILE A 282 -17.66 -9.54 -2.75
N LEU A 283 -17.72 -8.94 -1.56
CA LEU A 283 -18.36 -7.65 -1.35
C LEU A 283 -17.65 -6.54 -2.14
N SER A 284 -16.32 -6.51 -2.08
CA SER A 284 -15.48 -5.54 -2.81
C SER A 284 -15.66 -5.68 -4.33
N TRP A 285 -15.70 -6.90 -4.84
CA TRP A 285 -15.97 -7.17 -6.26
C TRP A 285 -17.34 -6.64 -6.68
N LYS A 286 -18.40 -6.91 -5.90
CA LYS A 286 -19.76 -6.38 -6.18
C LYS A 286 -19.78 -4.85 -6.22
N LEU A 287 -19.06 -4.19 -5.32
CA LEU A 287 -18.94 -2.74 -5.31
C LEU A 287 -18.16 -2.23 -6.53
N ALA A 288 -17.07 -2.90 -6.88
CA ALA A 288 -16.24 -2.55 -8.02
C ALA A 288 -17.03 -2.58 -9.36
N GLN A 289 -18.02 -3.47 -9.51
CA GLN A 289 -18.88 -3.52 -10.71
C GLN A 289 -19.69 -2.24 -10.92
N ASN A 290 -20.00 -1.50 -9.86
CA ASN A 290 -20.80 -0.28 -9.92
C ASN A 290 -19.98 1.01 -10.12
N ILE A 291 -18.66 0.92 -10.17
CA ILE A 291 -17.79 2.08 -10.33
C ILE A 291 -17.88 2.62 -11.77
N GLN A 292 -18.14 3.92 -11.87
CA GLN A 292 -18.08 4.65 -13.14
C GLN A 292 -16.70 5.27 -13.28
N THR A 293 -15.90 4.77 -14.23
CA THR A 293 -14.57 5.29 -14.50
C THR A 293 -14.60 6.45 -15.49
N LYS A 294 -13.75 7.45 -15.28
CA LYS A 294 -13.59 8.62 -16.15
C LYS A 294 -12.11 8.86 -16.48
N PRO A 295 -11.78 9.53 -17.59
CA PRO A 295 -10.40 9.90 -17.90
C PRO A 295 -9.81 10.76 -16.77
N VAL A 296 -8.59 10.41 -16.36
CA VAL A 296 -7.73 11.21 -15.47
C VAL A 296 -6.52 11.64 -16.30
N TYR A 297 -6.05 12.85 -16.13
CA TYR A 297 -5.03 13.43 -17.02
C TYR A 297 -3.71 13.68 -16.31
N GLU A 298 -3.72 13.76 -14.99
CA GLU A 298 -2.57 14.10 -14.16
C GLU A 298 -2.50 13.21 -12.93
N VAL A 299 -1.28 12.89 -12.49
CA VAL A 299 -0.98 12.23 -11.22
C VAL A 299 -0.13 13.19 -10.42
N HIS A 300 -0.64 13.66 -9.31
CA HIS A 300 0.11 14.54 -8.43
C HIS A 300 0.61 13.76 -7.22
N HIS A 301 1.89 13.82 -6.95
CA HIS A 301 2.47 13.25 -5.73
C HIS A 301 3.36 14.27 -5.04
N TYR A 302 3.43 14.16 -3.75
CA TYR A 302 4.25 15.02 -2.90
C TYR A 302 4.80 14.21 -1.74
N THR A 303 6.10 14.36 -1.49
CA THR A 303 6.77 13.73 -0.35
C THR A 303 7.33 14.82 0.56
N THR A 304 7.04 14.73 1.83
CA THR A 304 7.58 15.62 2.85
C THR A 304 8.42 14.86 3.86
N SER A 305 9.55 15.45 4.26
CA SER A 305 10.37 14.92 5.35
C SER A 305 9.77 15.35 6.68
N ILE A 306 9.74 14.43 7.64
CA ILE A 306 9.23 14.63 8.99
C ILE A 306 10.37 14.36 9.97
N SER A 307 10.69 15.37 10.80
CA SER A 307 11.59 15.17 11.92
C SER A 307 10.82 14.55 13.08
N LEU A 308 11.28 13.40 13.54
CA LEU A 308 10.67 12.71 14.68
C LEU A 308 11.23 13.27 16.00
N PRO A 309 10.42 13.37 17.05
CA PRO A 309 10.89 13.73 18.38
C PRO A 309 11.89 12.70 18.88
N GLU A 310 12.58 13.02 19.96
CA GLU A 310 13.44 12.06 20.62
C GLU A 310 12.61 10.88 21.13
N LEU A 311 13.02 9.68 20.73
CA LEU A 311 12.35 8.46 21.18
C LEU A 311 12.79 8.19 22.62
N THR A 312 11.79 8.00 23.47
CA THR A 312 11.96 7.55 24.85
C THR A 312 11.08 6.33 25.07
N TRP A 313 11.48 5.48 25.99
CA TRP A 313 10.62 4.36 26.38
C TRP A 313 9.65 4.76 27.48
N TYR A 314 8.54 4.05 27.55
CA TYR A 314 7.59 4.17 28.64
C TYR A 314 8.27 3.75 29.97
N PRO A 315 8.05 4.41 31.10
CA PRO A 315 8.77 4.15 32.35
C PRO A 315 8.76 2.69 32.79
N GLU A 316 7.65 1.99 32.60
CA GLU A 316 7.50 0.59 32.97
C GLU A 316 8.13 -0.39 31.96
N PHE A 317 8.57 0.10 30.78
CA PHE A 317 9.14 -0.76 29.74
C PHE A 317 10.35 -1.57 30.23
N MET A 318 11.21 -1.00 31.06
CA MET A 318 12.38 -1.71 31.61
C MET A 318 12.01 -2.89 32.52
N GLN A 319 10.83 -2.82 33.15
CA GLN A 319 10.34 -3.86 34.05
C GLN A 319 9.51 -4.95 33.32
N THR A 320 9.11 -4.68 32.09
CA THR A 320 8.30 -5.55 31.25
C THR A 320 9.07 -5.98 30.00
N GLY A 321 8.81 -5.40 28.84
CA GLY A 321 9.48 -5.75 27.57
C GLY A 321 11.00 -5.59 27.61
N GLY A 322 11.53 -4.59 28.31
CA GLY A 322 12.98 -4.44 28.48
C GLY A 322 13.60 -5.64 29.19
N ALA A 323 12.99 -6.09 30.28
CA ALA A 323 13.44 -7.28 31.03
C ALA A 323 13.29 -8.55 30.18
N GLU A 324 12.18 -8.71 29.46
CA GLU A 324 11.93 -9.84 28.56
C GLU A 324 12.99 -9.94 27.46
N TYR A 325 13.41 -8.81 26.90
CA TYR A 325 14.42 -8.75 25.81
C TYR A 325 15.85 -8.65 26.34
N GLY A 326 16.06 -8.70 27.66
CA GLY A 326 17.38 -8.57 28.28
C GLY A 326 18.01 -7.18 28.10
N LEU A 327 17.18 -6.14 27.95
CA LEU A 327 17.61 -4.76 27.77
C LEU A 327 17.71 -4.03 29.11
N ASN A 328 18.70 -3.17 29.23
CA ASN A 328 18.78 -2.11 30.23
C ASN A 328 18.68 -0.74 29.55
N GLU A 329 18.71 0.35 30.29
CA GLU A 329 18.57 1.70 29.72
C GLU A 329 19.60 2.03 28.65
N GLU A 330 20.86 1.62 28.84
CA GLU A 330 21.95 1.85 27.88
C GLU A 330 21.75 1.05 26.60
N THR A 331 21.46 -0.26 26.73
CA THR A 331 21.22 -1.13 25.58
C THR A 331 19.93 -0.78 24.86
N ALA A 332 18.87 -0.38 25.56
CA ALA A 332 17.65 0.09 24.93
C ALA A 332 17.87 1.39 24.13
N ALA A 333 18.64 2.36 24.69
CA ALA A 333 19.03 3.55 23.96
C ALA A 333 19.86 3.23 22.71
N TYR A 334 20.78 2.27 22.81
CA TYR A 334 21.56 1.81 21.66
C TYR A 334 20.64 1.19 20.58
N VAL A 335 19.73 0.30 20.94
CA VAL A 335 18.75 -0.32 20.02
C VAL A 335 17.92 0.74 19.31
N ILE A 336 17.35 1.69 20.04
CA ILE A 336 16.54 2.78 19.48
C ILE A 336 17.34 3.58 18.46
N ASN A 337 18.57 4.00 18.81
CA ASN A 337 19.38 4.81 17.91
C ASN A 337 19.89 4.05 16.69
N LEU A 338 20.05 2.72 16.79
CA LEU A 338 20.48 1.88 15.68
C LEU A 338 19.37 1.63 14.68
N LEU A 339 18.20 1.26 15.15
CA LEU A 339 17.09 0.75 14.33
C LEU A 339 16.17 1.84 13.82
N PHE A 340 15.99 2.92 14.56
CA PHE A 340 15.05 3.95 14.20
C PHE A 340 15.73 5.21 13.66
N SER A 341 15.20 5.74 12.57
CA SER A 341 15.64 7.02 12.03
C SER A 341 15.05 8.18 12.81
N ARG A 342 15.83 9.28 12.94
CA ARG A 342 15.34 10.57 13.50
C ARG A 342 14.52 11.37 12.47
N THR A 343 14.52 10.92 11.24
CA THR A 343 13.73 11.51 10.16
C THR A 343 13.01 10.43 9.41
N THR A 344 11.81 10.73 8.98
CA THR A 344 11.01 9.86 8.11
C THR A 344 10.36 10.69 7.01
N SER A 345 9.58 10.09 6.14
CA SER A 345 8.83 10.81 5.12
C SER A 345 7.41 10.32 5.03
N SER A 346 6.50 11.24 4.73
CA SER A 346 5.13 10.94 4.31
C SER A 346 5.00 11.29 2.84
N THR A 347 4.38 10.42 2.08
CA THR A 347 4.10 10.62 0.65
C THR A 347 2.59 10.66 0.46
N ALA A 348 2.09 11.66 -0.26
CA ALA A 348 0.72 11.71 -0.72
C ALA A 348 0.69 11.56 -2.24
N VAL A 349 -0.30 10.83 -2.78
CA VAL A 349 -0.56 10.75 -4.21
C VAL A 349 -2.04 11.00 -4.48
N ASN A 350 -2.33 11.87 -5.44
CA ASN A 350 -3.69 12.13 -5.94
C ASN A 350 -3.87 11.50 -7.32
N ILE A 351 -4.95 10.74 -7.49
CA ILE A 351 -5.30 10.03 -8.72
C ILE A 351 -6.80 10.26 -8.99
N GLY A 352 -7.11 11.34 -9.69
CA GLY A 352 -8.50 11.76 -9.89
C GLY A 352 -9.17 12.14 -8.57
N ASP A 353 -10.20 11.41 -8.18
CA ASP A 353 -10.99 11.68 -6.96
C ASP A 353 -10.37 11.05 -5.69
N LEU A 354 -9.36 10.18 -5.85
CA LEU A 354 -8.68 9.49 -4.74
C LEU A 354 -7.40 10.22 -4.34
N MET A 355 -7.20 10.38 -3.04
CA MET A 355 -5.91 10.73 -2.45
C MET A 355 -5.46 9.63 -1.49
N ILE A 356 -4.26 9.10 -1.68
CA ILE A 356 -3.64 8.15 -0.75
C ILE A 356 -2.54 8.90 0.00
N ILE A 357 -2.55 8.79 1.32
CA ILE A 357 -1.54 9.38 2.20
C ILE A 357 -0.82 8.27 2.93
N GLY A 358 0.45 8.07 2.58
CA GLY A 358 1.33 7.13 3.27
C GLY A 358 1.85 7.74 4.56
N VAL A 359 1.53 7.10 5.68
CA VAL A 359 2.04 7.49 7.00
C VAL A 359 3.04 6.44 7.46
N PRO A 360 4.26 6.86 7.88
CA PRO A 360 5.28 5.91 8.33
C PRO A 360 4.98 5.45 9.76
N GLY A 361 4.27 4.35 9.90
CA GLY A 361 3.88 3.76 11.18
C GLY A 361 2.44 3.25 11.18
N GLU A 362 2.06 2.61 12.27
CA GLU A 362 0.72 2.07 12.47
C GLU A 362 -0.17 3.09 13.19
N LEU A 363 -0.99 3.81 12.41
CA LEU A 363 -1.93 4.77 12.98
C LEU A 363 -3.11 4.07 13.67
N THR A 364 -3.60 4.68 14.74
CA THR A 364 -4.91 4.33 15.29
C THR A 364 -6.04 4.88 14.42
N ALA A 365 -7.20 4.23 14.43
CA ALA A 365 -8.37 4.63 13.64
C ALA A 365 -8.77 6.09 13.87
N GLY A 366 -8.70 6.57 15.12
CA GLY A 366 -9.02 7.96 15.46
C GLY A 366 -8.13 8.99 14.76
N LEU A 367 -6.81 8.72 14.68
CA LEU A 367 -5.87 9.59 13.97
C LEU A 367 -6.08 9.50 12.45
N GLY A 368 -6.33 8.31 11.92
CA GLY A 368 -6.66 8.12 10.51
C GLY A 368 -7.88 8.92 10.08
N GLN A 369 -8.97 8.85 10.86
CA GLN A 369 -10.18 9.62 10.61
C GLN A 369 -9.95 11.14 10.72
N GLU A 370 -9.09 11.59 11.62
CA GLU A 370 -8.73 13.00 11.71
C GLU A 370 -8.00 13.48 10.45
N ILE A 371 -7.04 12.69 9.94
CA ILE A 371 -6.32 12.98 8.69
C ILE A 371 -7.32 13.03 7.53
N LYS A 372 -8.14 12.00 7.33
CA LYS A 372 -9.17 11.95 6.28
C LYS A 372 -10.05 13.20 6.30
N ARG A 373 -10.57 13.57 7.46
CA ARG A 373 -11.45 14.76 7.61
C ARG A 373 -10.73 16.07 7.27
N LYS A 374 -9.46 16.23 7.70
CA LYS A 374 -8.68 17.43 7.38
C LYS A 374 -8.38 17.55 5.90
N VAL A 375 -8.00 16.45 5.25
CA VAL A 375 -7.70 16.42 3.82
C VAL A 375 -8.93 16.71 2.98
N LEU A 376 -10.05 16.05 3.26
CA LEU A 376 -11.32 16.30 2.57
C LEU A 376 -11.82 17.74 2.71
N GLY A 377 -11.46 18.43 3.79
CA GLY A 377 -11.79 19.85 4.00
C GLY A 377 -10.85 20.85 3.34
N GLN A 378 -9.72 20.39 2.78
CA GLN A 378 -8.66 21.26 2.25
C GLN A 378 -8.26 20.96 0.79
N THR A 379 -8.78 19.90 0.22
CA THR A 379 -8.46 19.46 -1.15
C THR A 379 -9.73 19.12 -1.92
N ASP A 380 -9.58 18.95 -3.24
CA ASP A 380 -10.66 18.49 -4.12
C ASP A 380 -10.83 16.96 -4.11
N ALA A 381 -10.07 16.24 -3.28
CA ALA A 381 -10.22 14.79 -3.13
C ALA A 381 -11.60 14.46 -2.54
N ILE A 382 -12.24 13.43 -3.08
CA ILE A 382 -13.53 12.92 -2.58
C ILE A 382 -13.29 11.72 -1.65
N TYR A 383 -12.21 10.98 -1.89
CA TYR A 383 -11.84 9.78 -1.15
C TYR A 383 -10.40 9.88 -0.63
N VAL A 384 -10.21 9.54 0.65
CA VAL A 384 -8.89 9.55 1.33
C VAL A 384 -8.72 8.27 2.14
#